data_39a75f4a673aa56f5bd647198888f02a
#
_entry.id   39a75f4a673aa56f5bd647198888f02a
#
_cell.length_a   1.000
_cell.length_b   1.000
_cell.length_c   1.000
_cell.angle_alpha   90.00
_cell.angle_beta   90.00
_cell.angle_gamma   90.00
#
_symmetry.space_group_name_H-M   'P 1'
#
loop_
_entity.id
_entity.type
_entity.pdbx_description
1 polymer ?
#
loop_
_entity_poly.entity_id
_entity_poly.type
_entity_poly.pdbx_seq_one_letter_code
_entity_poly.pdbx_strand_id
1 'polypeptide(L)'
;AQKLRDQQRKMIQEEFADLEDPVLTARVIRFERQSVIMGVSSGIGRPEVEAELPKRDQLPNDNYRANATFKVFLKEVSEIARKGPQLFVSRANAGLVVYLFENEVPEIQEGTVKIVAVSREANPPSRAVGPRTKVAVDSVEEEVDPVGACIGARGARIQQVVNELRGEKIDVIKWSSNPIQYILNSL
;
A
#
# COMPACT_ATOMS: atom_id res chain seq x y z
N ALA A 1 25.24 -10.81 -24.75
CA ALA A 1 24.03 -9.98 -24.48
C ALA A 1 23.03 -10.71 -23.58
N GLN A 2 22.66 -11.96 -23.89
CA GLN A 2 21.68 -12.74 -23.10
C GLN A 2 22.15 -13.02 -21.67
N LYS A 3 23.40 -13.45 -21.50
CA LYS A 3 24.01 -13.70 -20.18
C LYS A 3 23.97 -12.47 -19.26
N LEU A 4 24.26 -11.28 -19.80
CA LEU A 4 24.23 -10.03 -19.03
C LEU A 4 22.81 -9.67 -18.59
N ARG A 5 21.82 -9.89 -19.44
CA ARG A 5 20.41 -9.66 -19.11
C ARG A 5 19.92 -10.62 -18.03
N ASP A 6 20.33 -11.88 -18.08
CA ASP A 6 19.97 -12.88 -17.08
C ASP A 6 20.61 -12.55 -15.72
N GLN A 7 21.85 -12.08 -15.71
CA GLN A 7 22.52 -11.62 -14.50
C GLN A 7 21.83 -10.39 -13.88
N GLN A 8 21.48 -9.40 -14.71
CA GLN A 8 20.75 -8.21 -14.23
C GLN A 8 19.40 -8.58 -13.64
N ARG A 9 18.67 -9.49 -14.29
CA ARG A 9 17.38 -9.97 -13.79
C ARG A 9 17.52 -10.65 -12.43
N LYS A 10 18.52 -11.51 -12.29
CA LYS A 10 18.81 -12.21 -11.03
C LYS A 10 19.21 -11.25 -9.92
N MET A 11 20.02 -10.25 -10.22
CA MET A 11 20.42 -9.21 -9.26
C MET A 11 19.21 -8.43 -8.76
N ILE A 12 18.28 -8.04 -9.63
CA ILE A 12 17.04 -7.35 -9.25
C ILE A 12 16.19 -8.26 -8.36
N GLN A 13 16.03 -9.53 -8.70
CA GLN A 13 15.30 -10.48 -7.87
C GLN A 13 15.88 -10.57 -6.46
N GLU A 14 17.18 -10.75 -6.34
CA GLU A 14 17.87 -10.84 -5.05
C GLU A 14 17.74 -9.53 -4.25
N GLU A 15 17.91 -8.40 -4.91
CA GLU A 15 17.85 -7.08 -4.28
C GLU A 15 16.46 -6.75 -3.71
N PHE A 16 15.40 -7.07 -4.46
CA PHE A 16 14.02 -6.74 -4.04
C PHE A 16 13.31 -7.88 -3.29
N ALA A 17 13.83 -9.10 -3.30
CA ALA A 17 13.27 -10.21 -2.53
C ALA A 17 13.54 -10.08 -1.03
N ASP A 18 14.64 -9.46 -0.64
CA ASP A 18 15.08 -9.33 0.75
C ASP A 18 14.67 -8.01 1.41
N LEU A 19 13.73 -7.27 0.82
CA LEU A 19 13.22 -6.04 1.42
C LEU A 19 12.42 -6.34 2.68
N GLU A 20 12.79 -5.72 3.79
CA GLU A 20 12.03 -5.79 5.05
C GLU A 20 10.65 -5.16 4.90
N ASP A 21 10.57 -4.13 4.07
CA ASP A 21 9.37 -3.32 3.89
C ASP A 21 8.86 -3.46 2.44
N PRO A 22 7.63 -3.98 2.24
CA PRO A 22 7.07 -4.17 0.91
C PRO A 22 6.59 -2.88 0.25
N VAL A 23 6.64 -1.74 0.95
CA VAL A 23 6.21 -0.45 0.41
C VAL A 23 7.40 0.42 0.05
N LEU A 24 7.36 0.92 -1.18
CA LEU A 24 8.42 1.72 -1.79
C LEU A 24 7.89 3.09 -2.19
N THR A 25 8.80 4.07 -2.29
CA THR A 25 8.48 5.34 -2.94
C THR A 25 8.79 5.20 -4.43
N ALA A 26 7.79 5.43 -5.26
CA ALA A 26 7.88 5.34 -6.71
C ALA A 26 7.73 6.71 -7.36
N ARG A 27 8.54 6.96 -8.38
CA ARG A 27 8.50 8.16 -9.22
C ARG A 27 7.92 7.80 -10.58
N VAL A 28 6.94 8.53 -11.05
CA VAL A 28 6.35 8.32 -12.39
C VAL A 28 7.37 8.68 -13.47
N ILE A 29 7.63 7.74 -14.38
CA ILE A 29 8.53 7.95 -15.51
C ILE A 29 7.72 8.22 -16.78
N ARG A 30 6.82 7.30 -17.16
CA ARG A 30 6.04 7.36 -18.39
C ARG A 30 4.81 6.46 -18.34
N PHE A 31 3.94 6.63 -19.33
CA PHE A 31 2.87 5.67 -19.59
C PHE A 31 3.29 4.72 -20.74
N GLU A 32 2.98 3.44 -20.57
CA GLU A 32 3.05 2.44 -21.63
C GLU A 32 1.70 1.73 -21.73
N ARG A 33 0.98 1.99 -22.82
CA ARG A 33 -0.41 1.52 -22.99
C ARG A 33 -1.29 2.05 -21.88
N GLN A 34 -1.78 1.16 -21.00
CA GLN A 34 -2.61 1.53 -19.83
C GLN A 34 -1.85 1.46 -18.51
N SER A 35 -0.59 1.02 -18.54
CA SER A 35 0.26 0.92 -17.36
C SER A 35 1.05 2.20 -17.13
N VAL A 36 1.34 2.50 -15.87
CA VAL A 36 2.29 3.54 -15.49
C VAL A 36 3.63 2.88 -15.20
N ILE A 37 4.70 3.35 -15.84
CA ILE A 37 6.06 2.91 -15.55
C ILE A 37 6.66 3.85 -14.53
N MET A 38 7.12 3.27 -13.43
CA MET A 38 7.64 3.99 -12.27
C MET A 38 9.08 3.59 -12.00
N GLY A 39 9.85 4.51 -11.43
CA GLY A 39 11.17 4.23 -10.90
C GLY A 39 11.09 4.00 -9.40
N VAL A 40 11.62 2.87 -8.95
CA VAL A 40 11.70 2.50 -7.54
C VAL A 40 13.13 2.15 -7.16
N SER A 41 13.50 2.36 -5.89
CA SER A 41 14.79 2.00 -5.36
C SER A 41 14.64 1.09 -4.15
N SER A 42 15.52 0.12 -4.01
CA SER A 42 15.58 -0.77 -2.84
C SER A 42 16.12 -0.09 -1.57
N GLY A 43 16.66 1.10 -1.69
CA GLY A 43 17.21 1.86 -0.55
C GLY A 43 18.00 3.08 -0.96
N ILE A 44 18.45 3.83 0.05
CA ILE A 44 19.25 5.04 -0.15
C ILE A 44 20.55 4.70 -0.86
N GLY A 45 20.85 5.46 -1.92
CA GLY A 45 22.07 5.28 -2.73
C GLY A 45 22.03 4.11 -3.69
N ARG A 46 20.92 3.38 -3.76
CA ARG A 46 20.71 2.32 -4.75
C ARG A 46 20.15 2.89 -6.05
N PRO A 47 20.49 2.28 -7.19
CA PRO A 47 19.98 2.74 -8.48
C PRO A 47 18.46 2.53 -8.56
N GLU A 48 17.83 3.41 -9.32
CA GLU A 48 16.41 3.31 -9.63
C GLU A 48 16.18 2.17 -10.64
N VAL A 49 15.18 1.33 -10.36
CA VAL A 49 14.75 0.22 -11.20
C VAL A 49 13.34 0.49 -11.67
N GLU A 50 13.04 0.18 -12.93
CA GLU A 50 11.69 0.33 -13.47
C GLU A 50 10.73 -0.71 -12.89
N ALA A 51 9.54 -0.25 -12.53
CA ALA A 51 8.41 -1.05 -12.06
C ALA A 51 7.15 -0.71 -12.86
N GLU A 52 6.29 -1.70 -13.03
CA GLU A 52 5.00 -1.52 -13.72
C GLU A 52 3.88 -1.40 -12.71
N LEU A 53 3.08 -0.35 -12.86
CA LEU A 53 1.81 -0.16 -12.16
C LEU A 53 0.67 -0.43 -13.15
N PRO A 54 0.12 -1.66 -13.20
CA PRO A 54 -0.94 -2.02 -14.14
C PRO A 54 -2.23 -1.24 -13.86
N LYS A 55 -3.10 -1.13 -14.87
CA LYS A 55 -4.38 -0.40 -14.76
C LYS A 55 -5.21 -0.84 -13.56
N ARG A 56 -5.30 -2.13 -13.28
CA ARG A 56 -6.05 -2.70 -12.15
C ARG A 56 -5.52 -2.31 -10.78
N ASP A 57 -4.25 -1.92 -10.70
CA ASP A 57 -3.57 -1.54 -9.47
C ASP A 57 -3.44 -0.02 -9.28
N GLN A 58 -3.96 0.76 -10.21
CA GLN A 58 -4.04 2.22 -10.12
C GLN A 58 -5.25 2.67 -9.31
N LEU A 59 -5.14 3.83 -8.66
CA LEU A 59 -6.28 4.45 -7.99
C LEU A 59 -6.96 5.48 -8.90
N PRO A 60 -8.30 5.55 -8.88
CA PRO A 60 -9.04 6.45 -9.77
C PRO A 60 -8.78 7.94 -9.49
N ASN A 61 -8.42 8.28 -8.26
CA ASN A 61 -8.16 9.66 -7.86
C ASN A 61 -6.70 10.07 -7.95
N ASP A 62 -5.80 9.14 -8.30
CA ASP A 62 -4.39 9.44 -8.50
C ASP A 62 -4.17 10.16 -9.83
N ASN A 63 -3.26 11.14 -9.83
CA ASN A 63 -2.82 11.83 -11.02
C ASN A 63 -1.35 11.49 -11.28
N TYR A 64 -1.13 10.61 -12.24
CA TYR A 64 0.21 10.10 -12.58
C TYR A 64 0.95 11.02 -13.55
N ARG A 65 1.32 12.21 -13.08
CA ARG A 65 2.16 13.13 -13.85
C ARG A 65 3.62 12.69 -13.80
N ALA A 66 4.38 13.00 -14.85
CA ALA A 66 5.82 12.74 -14.87
C ALA A 66 6.51 13.33 -13.64
N ASN A 67 7.38 12.57 -13.04
CA ASN A 67 8.12 12.88 -11.80
C ASN A 67 7.29 13.00 -10.51
N ALA A 68 5.98 12.80 -10.55
CA ALA A 68 5.17 12.68 -9.33
C ALA A 68 5.58 11.43 -8.55
N THR A 69 5.55 11.52 -7.23
CA THR A 69 5.92 10.42 -6.34
C THR A 69 4.72 9.86 -5.60
N PHE A 70 4.71 8.54 -5.44
CA PHE A 70 3.66 7.80 -4.76
C PHE A 70 4.25 6.70 -3.90
N LYS A 71 3.60 6.38 -2.78
CA LYS A 71 3.85 5.13 -2.07
C LYS A 71 3.18 3.99 -2.81
N VAL A 72 3.92 2.93 -3.06
CA VAL A 72 3.43 1.74 -3.76
C VAL A 72 3.79 0.47 -3.00
N PHE A 73 2.92 -0.52 -3.09
CA PHE A 73 3.17 -1.85 -2.55
C PHE A 73 3.85 -2.71 -3.61
N LEU A 74 5.00 -3.31 -3.28
CA LEU A 74 5.67 -4.26 -4.16
C LEU A 74 4.90 -5.59 -4.14
N LYS A 75 4.18 -5.85 -5.21
CA LYS A 75 3.26 -6.99 -5.33
C LYS A 75 3.95 -8.25 -5.82
N GLU A 76 4.85 -8.11 -6.78
CA GLU A 76 5.53 -9.22 -7.42
C GLU A 76 6.88 -8.81 -8.00
N VAL A 77 7.85 -9.70 -7.87
CA VAL A 77 9.10 -9.66 -8.62
C VAL A 77 9.09 -10.83 -9.60
N SER A 78 8.96 -10.54 -10.90
CA SER A 78 8.83 -11.59 -11.91
C SER A 78 10.13 -12.37 -12.09
N GLU A 79 10.04 -13.69 -12.01
CA GLU A 79 11.14 -14.61 -12.31
C GLU A 79 11.25 -14.91 -13.81
N ILE A 80 10.19 -14.64 -14.56
CA ILE A 80 10.10 -14.98 -15.99
C ILE A 80 10.73 -13.87 -16.82
N ALA A 81 11.52 -14.28 -17.83
CA ALA A 81 12.05 -13.38 -18.83
C ALA A 81 10.92 -12.73 -19.63
N ARG A 82 10.82 -11.40 -19.59
CA ARG A 82 9.79 -10.64 -20.29
C ARG A 82 10.35 -9.34 -20.88
N LYS A 83 9.65 -8.82 -21.86
CA LYS A 83 9.85 -7.44 -22.30
C LYS A 83 9.20 -6.52 -21.29
N GLY A 84 9.92 -5.55 -20.78
CA GLY A 84 9.42 -4.58 -19.81
C GLY A 84 9.89 -4.83 -18.38
N PRO A 85 9.36 -4.07 -17.41
CA PRO A 85 9.79 -4.14 -16.04
C PRO A 85 9.53 -5.49 -15.39
N GLN A 86 10.41 -5.86 -14.50
CA GLN A 86 10.37 -7.11 -13.73
C GLN A 86 9.57 -6.96 -12.44
N LEU A 87 9.49 -5.72 -11.93
CA LEU A 87 8.78 -5.39 -10.70
C LEU A 87 7.35 -4.98 -11.02
N PHE A 88 6.39 -5.50 -10.24
CA PHE A 88 5.00 -5.11 -10.28
C PHE A 88 4.61 -4.47 -8.97
N VAL A 89 4.07 -3.27 -9.05
CA VAL A 89 3.66 -2.50 -7.89
C VAL A 89 2.16 -2.20 -7.92
N SER A 90 1.60 -1.90 -6.76
CA SER A 90 0.17 -1.65 -6.60
C SER A 90 -0.09 -0.46 -5.68
N ARG A 91 -1.09 0.33 -6.06
CA ARG A 91 -1.72 1.34 -5.19
C ARG A 91 -3.03 0.82 -4.59
N ALA A 92 -3.51 -0.31 -5.07
CA ALA A 92 -4.81 -0.90 -4.71
C ALA A 92 -4.70 -2.02 -3.66
N ASN A 93 -3.51 -2.47 -3.32
CA ASN A 93 -3.29 -3.55 -2.37
C ASN A 93 -3.62 -3.12 -0.93
N ALA A 94 -4.29 -3.98 -0.17
CA ALA A 94 -4.59 -3.73 1.24
C ALA A 94 -3.34 -3.52 2.10
N GLY A 95 -2.21 -4.14 1.74
CA GLY A 95 -0.93 -3.98 2.41
C GLY A 95 -0.40 -2.55 2.42
N LEU A 96 -0.77 -1.73 1.42
CA LEU A 96 -0.43 -0.31 1.41
C LEU A 96 -1.13 0.44 2.55
N VAL A 97 -2.41 0.16 2.79
CA VAL A 97 -3.16 0.77 3.89
C VAL A 97 -2.58 0.37 5.25
N VAL A 98 -2.26 -0.91 5.43
CA VAL A 98 -1.61 -1.42 6.64
C VAL A 98 -0.31 -0.68 6.92
N TYR A 99 0.55 -0.57 5.93
CA TYR A 99 1.82 0.15 6.05
C TYR A 99 1.64 1.61 6.45
N LEU A 100 0.69 2.31 5.83
CA LEU A 100 0.44 3.72 6.14
C LEU A 100 -0.03 3.91 7.58
N PHE A 101 -0.88 3.02 8.10
CA PHE A 101 -1.26 3.05 9.51
C PHE A 101 -0.10 2.70 10.44
N GLU A 102 0.70 1.71 10.12
CA GLU A 102 1.89 1.36 10.91
C GLU A 102 2.84 2.53 11.07
N ASN A 103 3.03 3.33 10.02
CA ASN A 103 3.89 4.52 10.08
C ASN A 103 3.29 5.68 10.88
N GLU A 104 1.97 5.84 10.85
CA GLU A 104 1.30 6.96 11.52
C GLU A 104 0.95 6.69 12.98
N VAL A 105 0.82 5.42 13.37
CA VAL A 105 0.31 5.02 14.69
C VAL A 105 1.42 4.37 15.51
N PRO A 106 2.02 5.08 16.48
CA PRO A 106 3.09 4.54 17.31
C PRO A 106 2.68 3.28 18.10
N GLU A 107 1.43 3.19 18.53
CA GLU A 107 0.90 2.06 19.29
C GLU A 107 0.87 0.77 18.42
N ILE A 108 0.76 0.90 17.10
CA ILE A 108 0.88 -0.24 16.18
C ILE A 108 2.34 -0.68 16.08
N GLN A 109 3.27 0.25 15.97
CA GLN A 109 4.71 -0.04 15.93
C GLN A 109 5.19 -0.73 17.20
N GLU A 110 4.66 -0.34 18.35
CA GLU A 110 4.97 -0.93 19.66
C GLU A 110 4.28 -2.28 19.89
N GLY A 111 3.31 -2.65 19.06
CA GLY A 111 2.55 -3.89 19.16
C GLY A 111 1.40 -3.83 20.17
N THR A 112 1.09 -2.69 20.77
CA THR A 112 -0.04 -2.49 21.69
C THR A 112 -1.37 -2.55 20.94
N VAL A 113 -1.44 -1.90 19.77
CA VAL A 113 -2.58 -1.94 18.85
C VAL A 113 -2.22 -2.82 17.67
N LYS A 114 -3.16 -3.65 17.23
CA LYS A 114 -2.99 -4.55 16.09
C LYS A 114 -4.08 -4.32 15.05
N ILE A 115 -3.70 -4.31 13.79
CA ILE A 115 -4.62 -4.41 12.68
C ILE A 115 -4.95 -5.89 12.50
N VAL A 116 -6.21 -6.25 12.72
CA VAL A 116 -6.68 -7.64 12.66
C VAL A 116 -7.15 -8.01 11.25
N ALA A 117 -7.84 -7.09 10.58
CA ALA A 117 -8.36 -7.31 9.24
C ALA A 117 -8.49 -6.00 8.48
N VAL A 118 -8.36 -6.10 7.16
CA VAL A 118 -8.56 -4.98 6.23
C VAL A 118 -9.45 -5.46 5.09
N SER A 119 -10.51 -4.71 4.80
CA SER A 119 -11.35 -4.90 3.62
C SER A 119 -11.28 -3.64 2.77
N ARG A 120 -10.73 -3.75 1.56
CA ARG A 120 -10.48 -2.62 0.67
C ARG A 120 -11.11 -2.82 -0.70
N GLU A 121 -11.91 -1.83 -1.12
CA GLU A 121 -12.37 -1.68 -2.50
C GLU A 121 -11.75 -0.42 -3.09
N ALA A 122 -10.60 -0.58 -3.72
CA ALA A 122 -9.82 0.53 -4.26
C ALA A 122 -10.32 1.01 -5.63
N ASN A 123 -10.95 0.12 -6.39
CA ASN A 123 -11.46 0.38 -7.74
C ASN A 123 -12.90 -0.11 -7.87
N PRO A 124 -13.86 0.56 -7.21
CA PRO A 124 -15.27 0.15 -7.30
C PRO A 124 -15.77 0.27 -8.74
N PRO A 125 -16.66 -0.65 -9.17
CA PRO A 125 -17.16 -0.68 -10.56
C PRO A 125 -17.98 0.55 -10.93
N SER A 126 -18.57 1.22 -9.94
CA SER A 126 -19.33 2.45 -10.14
C SER A 126 -18.51 3.67 -9.73
N ARG A 127 -18.40 4.64 -10.61
CA ARG A 127 -17.76 5.93 -10.31
C ARG A 127 -18.54 6.78 -9.29
N ALA A 128 -19.81 6.46 -9.06
CA ALA A 128 -20.62 7.11 -8.04
C ALA A 128 -20.19 6.71 -6.61
N VAL A 129 -19.53 5.55 -6.49
CA VAL A 129 -18.98 5.05 -5.22
C VAL A 129 -17.47 5.15 -5.31
N GLY A 130 -16.87 6.01 -4.51
CA GLY A 130 -15.41 6.16 -4.45
C GLY A 130 -14.71 5.00 -3.76
N PRO A 131 -13.36 4.98 -3.81
CA PRO A 131 -12.55 4.01 -3.08
C PRO A 131 -12.87 4.02 -1.59
N ARG A 132 -12.90 2.84 -0.98
CA ARG A 132 -13.29 2.67 0.41
C ARG A 132 -12.54 1.54 1.09
N THR A 133 -12.19 1.74 2.35
CA THR A 133 -11.51 0.74 3.18
C THR A 133 -12.11 0.69 4.57
N LYS A 134 -12.27 -0.51 5.11
CA LYS A 134 -12.55 -0.73 6.54
C LYS A 134 -11.36 -1.45 7.16
N VAL A 135 -10.88 -0.92 8.27
CA VAL A 135 -9.75 -1.45 9.04
C VAL A 135 -10.25 -1.86 10.41
N ALA A 136 -10.17 -3.14 10.73
CA ALA A 136 -10.52 -3.67 12.05
C ALA A 136 -9.27 -3.74 12.92
N VAL A 137 -9.34 -3.11 14.09
CA VAL A 137 -8.24 -3.01 15.04
C VAL A 137 -8.62 -3.56 16.41
N ASP A 138 -7.62 -4.02 17.13
CA ASP A 138 -7.75 -4.49 18.50
C ASP A 138 -6.54 -4.04 19.32
N SER A 139 -6.68 -4.06 20.66
CA SER A 139 -5.60 -3.75 21.58
C SER A 139 -5.30 -4.95 22.45
N VAL A 140 -4.02 -5.17 22.77
CA VAL A 140 -3.58 -6.15 23.75
C VAL A 140 -3.74 -5.64 25.19
N GLU A 141 -3.95 -4.34 25.36
CA GLU A 141 -4.17 -3.68 26.65
C GLU A 141 -5.59 -3.10 26.73
N GLU A 142 -6.33 -3.46 27.77
CA GLU A 142 -7.71 -3.02 27.95
C GLU A 142 -7.85 -1.48 28.07
N GLU A 143 -6.84 -0.83 28.62
CA GLU A 143 -6.83 0.62 28.84
C GLU A 143 -6.59 1.43 27.57
N VAL A 144 -6.12 0.80 26.50
CA VAL A 144 -5.84 1.46 25.22
C VAL A 144 -7.02 1.31 24.27
N ASP A 145 -7.55 2.46 23.81
CA ASP A 145 -8.57 2.51 22.76
C ASP A 145 -7.90 2.34 21.38
N PRO A 146 -8.06 1.18 20.73
CA PRO A 146 -7.40 0.94 19.44
C PRO A 146 -7.92 1.82 18.32
N VAL A 147 -9.20 2.14 18.30
CA VAL A 147 -9.81 3.01 17.29
C VAL A 147 -9.33 4.44 17.48
N GLY A 148 -9.37 4.95 18.69
CA GLY A 148 -8.88 6.29 19.03
C GLY A 148 -7.40 6.48 18.70
N ALA A 149 -6.56 5.45 18.94
CA ALA A 149 -5.14 5.47 18.59
C ALA A 149 -4.91 5.62 17.08
N CYS A 150 -5.70 4.95 16.25
CA CYS A 150 -5.58 5.02 14.79
C CYS A 150 -6.14 6.33 14.20
N ILE A 151 -7.16 6.89 14.81
CA ILE A 151 -7.74 8.16 14.37
C ILE A 151 -6.83 9.34 14.75
N GLY A 152 -6.29 9.32 15.97
CA GLY A 152 -5.47 10.38 16.51
C GLY A 152 -6.27 11.60 16.96
N ALA A 153 -5.59 12.56 17.58
CA ALA A 153 -6.21 13.80 18.04
C ALA A 153 -6.84 14.58 16.88
N ARG A 154 -8.14 14.81 16.93
CA ARG A 154 -8.91 15.50 15.87
C ARG A 154 -8.81 14.83 14.49
N GLY A 155 -8.58 13.53 14.45
CA GLY A 155 -8.43 12.77 13.21
C GLY A 155 -7.09 12.99 12.50
N ALA A 156 -6.08 13.52 13.15
CA ALA A 156 -4.81 13.88 12.51
C ALA A 156 -4.08 12.69 11.90
N ARG A 157 -4.10 11.53 12.56
CA ARG A 157 -3.40 10.33 12.08
C ARG A 157 -4.11 9.70 10.87
N ILE A 158 -5.40 9.46 10.98
CA ILE A 158 -6.19 8.90 9.87
C ILE A 158 -6.19 9.83 8.67
N GLN A 159 -6.18 11.15 8.89
CA GLN A 159 -6.15 12.12 7.80
C GLN A 159 -4.86 12.02 6.97
N GLN A 160 -3.73 11.71 7.57
CA GLN A 160 -2.48 11.49 6.84
C GLN A 160 -2.59 10.27 5.91
N VAL A 161 -3.21 9.20 6.37
CA VAL A 161 -3.47 8.01 5.55
C VAL A 161 -4.42 8.33 4.39
N VAL A 162 -5.51 9.02 4.69
CA VAL A 162 -6.50 9.47 3.68
C VAL A 162 -5.84 10.37 2.63
N ASN A 163 -4.98 11.28 3.03
CA ASN A 163 -4.26 12.19 2.12
C ASN A 163 -3.32 11.44 1.18
N GLU A 164 -2.56 10.47 1.67
CA GLU A 164 -1.69 9.64 0.82
C GLU A 164 -2.50 8.85 -0.21
N LEU A 165 -3.69 8.40 0.15
CA LEU A 165 -4.60 7.66 -0.73
C LEU A 165 -5.56 8.56 -1.52
N ARG A 166 -5.28 9.87 -1.56
CA ARG A 166 -6.01 10.87 -2.35
C ARG A 166 -7.51 10.92 -2.09
N GLY A 167 -7.90 10.87 -0.82
CA GLY A 167 -9.28 11.03 -0.40
C GLY A 167 -10.08 9.73 -0.31
N GLU A 168 -9.43 8.57 -0.30
CA GLU A 168 -10.10 7.30 -0.05
C GLU A 168 -10.80 7.33 1.31
N LYS A 169 -12.07 6.90 1.37
CA LYS A 169 -12.79 6.80 2.64
C LYS A 169 -12.26 5.62 3.45
N ILE A 170 -11.84 5.90 4.67
CA ILE A 170 -11.31 4.91 5.60
C ILE A 170 -12.11 4.92 6.89
N ASP A 171 -12.70 3.78 7.22
CA ASP A 171 -13.40 3.55 8.48
C ASP A 171 -12.54 2.63 9.35
N VAL A 172 -12.20 3.08 10.55
CA VAL A 172 -11.54 2.26 11.57
C VAL A 172 -12.59 1.74 12.52
N ILE A 173 -12.65 0.42 12.69
CA ILE A 173 -13.62 -0.26 13.53
C ILE A 173 -12.92 -1.11 14.56
N LYS A 174 -13.58 -1.33 15.71
CA LYS A 174 -13.08 -2.24 16.74
C LYS A 174 -13.39 -3.67 16.34
N TRP A 175 -12.35 -4.53 16.30
CA TRP A 175 -12.54 -5.96 16.14
C TRP A 175 -13.21 -6.56 17.39
N SER A 176 -14.01 -7.59 17.21
CA SER A 176 -14.61 -8.36 18.29
C SER A 176 -14.63 -9.83 17.93
N SER A 177 -14.36 -10.70 18.90
CA SER A 177 -14.54 -12.16 18.77
C SER A 177 -16.02 -12.57 18.72
N ASN A 178 -16.93 -11.70 19.16
CA ASN A 178 -18.37 -11.88 19.05
C ASN A 178 -18.83 -11.45 17.63
N PRO A 179 -19.35 -12.36 16.77
CA PRO A 179 -19.75 -12.02 15.40
C PRO A 179 -20.80 -10.93 15.32
N ILE A 180 -21.76 -10.92 16.22
CA ILE A 180 -22.84 -9.91 16.24
C ILE A 180 -22.25 -8.53 16.58
N GLN A 181 -21.45 -8.45 17.61
CA GLN A 181 -20.80 -7.20 18.01
C GLN A 181 -19.87 -6.68 16.91
N TYR A 182 -19.13 -7.57 16.25
CA TYR A 182 -18.25 -7.20 15.14
C TYR A 182 -19.01 -6.61 13.95
N ILE A 183 -20.14 -7.23 13.59
CA ILE A 183 -21.03 -6.73 12.54
C ILE A 183 -21.59 -5.34 12.92
N LEU A 184 -22.05 -5.17 14.15
CA LEU A 184 -22.54 -3.88 14.64
C LEU A 184 -21.45 -2.79 14.58
N ASN A 185 -20.23 -3.11 14.97
CA ASN A 185 -19.11 -2.18 14.91
C ASN A 185 -18.75 -1.76 13.47
N SER A 186 -19.07 -2.60 12.48
CA SER A 186 -18.75 -2.34 11.07
C SER A 186 -19.80 -1.49 10.34
N LEU A 187 -20.96 -1.31 10.94
CA LEU A 187 -22.04 -0.46 10.39
C LEU A 187 -21.79 1.01 10.74
#